data_136a9d1ef257d49920fbc0a61645c524
#
_entry.id   136a9d1ef257d49920fbc0a61645c524
#
_cell.length_a   1.000
_cell.length_b   1.000
_cell.length_c   1.000
_cell.angle_alpha   90.00
_cell.angle_beta   90.00
_cell.angle_gamma   90.00
#
_symmetry.space_group_name_H-M   'P 1'
#
loop_
_entity.id
_entity.type
_entity.pdbx_description
1 polymer ?
#
loop_
_entity_poly.entity_id
_entity_poly.type
_entity_poly.pdbx_seq_one_letter_code
_entity_poly.pdbx_strand_id
1 'polypeptide(L)' 'LSARAGALRLVRAFEREGRADPGGKLVGRCSQAVAEAFSALDPALADRIGRRFTLAVVADWLNDRLEVSSS' A
#
# COMPACT_ATOMS: atom_id res chain seq x y z
N LEU A 1 -11.18 9.55 -7.32
CA LEU A 1 -9.83 9.03 -7.49
C LEU A 1 -9.88 7.68 -8.18
N SER A 2 -9.07 7.47 -9.21
CA SER A 2 -9.02 6.18 -9.89
C SER A 2 -8.30 5.14 -9.03
N ALA A 3 -8.56 3.86 -9.30
CA ALA A 3 -7.88 2.79 -8.59
C ALA A 3 -6.37 2.85 -8.77
N ARG A 4 -5.90 3.17 -9.99
CA ARG A 4 -4.47 3.30 -10.26
C ARG A 4 -3.86 4.47 -9.49
N ALA A 5 -4.52 5.61 -9.44
CA ALA A 5 -4.03 6.74 -8.66
C ALA A 5 -3.97 6.42 -7.17
N GLY A 6 -4.98 5.70 -6.67
CA GLY A 6 -4.98 5.22 -5.29
C GLY A 6 -3.82 4.26 -5.03
N ALA A 7 -3.56 3.34 -5.95
CA ALA A 7 -2.45 2.40 -5.81
C ALA A 7 -1.10 3.11 -5.78
N LEU A 8 -0.91 4.14 -6.60
CA LEU A 8 0.32 4.94 -6.61
C LEU A 8 0.51 5.69 -5.29
N ARG A 9 -0.56 6.23 -4.73
CA ARG A 9 -0.50 6.86 -3.42
C ARG A 9 -0.13 5.86 -2.33
N LEU A 10 -0.68 4.66 -2.42
CA LEU A 10 -0.39 3.60 -1.47
C LEU A 10 1.09 3.20 -1.52
N VAL A 11 1.66 3.09 -2.72
CA VAL A 11 3.10 2.81 -2.88
C VAL A 11 3.93 3.88 -2.18
N ARG A 12 3.59 5.15 -2.38
CA ARG A 12 4.33 6.25 -1.75
C ARG A 12 4.20 6.23 -0.24
N ALA A 13 3.02 5.87 0.26
CA ALA A 13 2.80 5.76 1.70
C ALA A 13 3.63 4.63 2.30
N PHE A 14 3.71 3.48 1.63
CA PHE A 14 4.58 2.39 2.06
C PHE A 14 6.04 2.78 2.06
N GLU A 15 6.50 3.49 1.03
CA GLU A 15 7.88 3.94 0.97
C GLU A 15 8.22 4.88 2.12
N ARG A 16 7.33 5.82 2.41
CA ARG A 16 7.52 6.77 3.50
C ARG A 16 7.56 6.07 4.86
N GLU A 17 6.61 5.19 5.11
CA GLU A 17 6.56 4.45 6.37
C GLU A 17 7.73 3.48 6.48
N GLY A 18 8.17 2.90 5.38
CA GLY A 18 9.32 2.02 5.35
C GLY A 18 10.62 2.73 5.70
N ARG A 19 10.75 4.00 5.34
CA ARG A 19 11.91 4.80 5.73
C ARG A 19 11.86 5.20 7.19
N ALA A 20 10.66 5.48 7.71
CA ALA A 20 10.48 5.87 9.10
C ALA A 20 10.70 4.70 10.06
N ASP A 21 10.42 3.47 9.61
CA ASP A 21 10.55 2.27 10.43
C ASP A 21 11.19 1.13 9.62
N PRO A 22 12.53 1.18 9.41
CA PRO A 22 13.20 0.23 8.53
C PRO A 22 13.11 -1.23 8.95
N GLY A 23 12.89 -1.52 10.23
CA GLY A 23 12.78 -2.88 10.73
C GLY A 23 11.36 -3.38 10.89
N GLY A 24 10.36 -2.51 10.68
CA GLY A 24 8.97 -2.84 10.97
C GLY A 24 8.25 -3.54 9.85
N LYS A 25 7.17 -4.21 10.19
CA LYS A 25 6.22 -4.73 9.21
C LYS A 25 5.16 -3.66 8.95
N LEU A 26 4.77 -3.52 7.68
CA LEU A 26 3.83 -2.50 7.26
C LEU A 26 2.53 -3.15 6.82
N VAL A 27 1.42 -2.52 7.19
CA VAL A 27 0.09 -2.96 6.77
C VAL A 27 -0.60 -1.81 6.07
N GLY A 28 -1.01 -2.03 4.83
CA GLY A 28 -1.80 -1.07 4.07
C GLY A 28 -3.26 -1.50 4.03
N ARG A 29 -4.17 -0.53 4.10
CA ARG A 29 -5.59 -0.77 3.95
C ARG A 29 -6.13 0.07 2.81
N CYS A 30 -6.95 -0.53 1.97
CA CYS A 30 -7.49 0.14 0.79
C CYS A 30 -8.74 -0.59 0.28
N SER A 31 -9.37 -0.01 -0.75
CA SER A 31 -10.50 -0.66 -1.41
C SER A 31 -10.05 -1.87 -2.23
N GLN A 32 -10.99 -2.72 -2.61
CA GLN A 32 -10.75 -3.87 -3.49
C GLN A 32 -10.12 -3.43 -4.82
N ALA A 33 -10.65 -2.39 -5.44
CA ALA A 33 -10.15 -1.91 -6.73
C ALA A 33 -8.72 -1.40 -6.64
N VAL A 34 -8.39 -0.69 -5.56
CA VAL A 34 -7.03 -0.21 -5.32
C VAL A 34 -6.08 -1.39 -5.08
N ALA A 35 -6.52 -2.40 -4.35
CA ALA A 35 -5.71 -3.60 -4.11
C ALA A 35 -5.37 -4.32 -5.41
N GLU A 36 -6.32 -4.44 -6.31
CA GLU A 36 -6.09 -5.06 -7.63
C GLU A 36 -5.11 -4.25 -8.47
N ALA A 37 -5.25 -2.93 -8.50
CA ALA A 37 -4.30 -2.07 -9.22
C ALA A 37 -2.91 -2.11 -8.57
N PHE A 38 -2.85 -2.21 -7.25
CA PHE A 38 -1.60 -2.28 -6.51
C PHE A 38 -0.80 -3.54 -6.85
N SER A 39 -1.47 -4.64 -7.17
CA SER A 39 -0.79 -5.91 -7.46
C SER A 39 0.19 -5.79 -8.63
N ALA A 40 -0.04 -4.89 -9.57
CA ALA A 40 0.87 -4.63 -10.69
C ALA A 40 2.11 -3.83 -10.26
N LEU A 41 2.03 -3.10 -9.14
CA LEU A 41 3.11 -2.24 -8.63
C LEU A 41 3.90 -2.91 -7.49
N ASP A 42 3.34 -3.94 -6.91
CA ASP A 42 3.87 -4.68 -5.78
C ASP A 42 5.32 -5.15 -6.00
N PRO A 43 5.67 -5.80 -7.12
CA PRO A 43 7.04 -6.27 -7.31
C PRO A 43 8.08 -5.15 -7.26
N ALA A 44 7.78 -3.99 -7.84
CA ALA A 44 8.69 -2.86 -7.82
C ALA A 44 8.87 -2.31 -6.41
N LEU A 45 7.79 -2.26 -5.64
CA LEU A 45 7.85 -1.81 -4.25
C LEU A 45 8.66 -2.80 -3.41
N ALA A 46 8.48 -4.09 -3.60
CA ALA A 46 9.23 -5.12 -2.88
C ALA A 46 10.74 -5.01 -3.15
N ASP A 47 11.13 -4.61 -4.36
CA ASP A 47 12.54 -4.38 -4.69
C ASP A 47 13.14 -3.19 -3.93
N ARG A 48 12.33 -2.22 -3.57
CA ARG A 48 12.80 -1.00 -2.89
C ARG A 48 12.86 -1.15 -1.38
N ILE A 49 11.83 -1.72 -0.78
CA ILE A 49 11.71 -1.77 0.68
C ILE A 49 11.67 -3.18 1.25
N GLY A 50 11.75 -4.19 0.40
CA GLY A 50 11.64 -5.59 0.82
C GLY A 50 10.19 -6.01 0.99
N ARG A 51 9.97 -7.31 1.15
CA ARG A 51 8.61 -7.86 1.29
C ARG A 51 8.16 -7.89 2.74
N ARG A 52 8.21 -6.74 3.39
CA ARG A 52 7.77 -6.59 4.77
C ARG A 52 6.45 -5.82 4.88
N PHE A 53 5.69 -5.81 3.79
CA PHE A 53 4.40 -5.15 3.75
C PHE A 53 3.31 -6.15 3.37
N THR A 54 2.12 -5.92 3.88
CA THR A 54 0.92 -6.68 3.53
C THR A 54 -0.20 -5.70 3.22
N LEU A 55 -1.21 -6.18 2.52
CA LEU A 55 -2.34 -5.37 2.12
C LEU A 55 -3.62 -5.98 2.65
N ALA A 56 -4.42 -5.18 3.32
CA ALA A 56 -5.74 -5.58 3.79
C ALA A 56 -6.80 -4.84 2.97
N VAL A 57 -7.76 -5.57 2.43
CA VAL A 57 -8.85 -4.99 1.65
C VAL A 57 -10.02 -4.68 2.59
N VAL A 58 -10.53 -3.44 2.48
CA VAL A 58 -11.73 -3.03 3.22
C VAL A 58 -12.82 -2.75 2.20
N ALA A 59 -13.82 -3.63 2.13
CA ALA A 59 -14.82 -3.63 1.06
C ALA A 59 -15.60 -2.33 0.92
N ASP A 60 -15.83 -1.64 2.03
CA ASP A 60 -16.67 -0.42 2.04
C ASP A 60 -15.90 0.86 1.72
N TRP A 61 -14.58 0.77 1.56
CA TRP A 61 -13.77 1.96 1.35
C TRP A 61 -13.83 2.44 -0.10
N LEU A 62 -13.80 3.76 -0.26
CA LEU A 62 -13.64 4.39 -1.57
C LEU A 62 -12.16 4.38 -1.95
N ASN A 63 -11.88 4.62 -3.25
CA ASN A 63 -10.52 4.57 -3.77
C ASN A 63 -9.59 5.63 -3.19
N ASP A 64 -10.13 6.71 -2.63
CA ASP A 64 -9.35 7.78 -2.03
C ASP A 64 -9.04 7.54 -0.55
N ARG A 65 -9.59 6.50 0.05
CA ARG A 65 -9.31 6.16 1.45
C ARG A 65 -8.22 5.10 1.52
N LEU A 66 -7.07 5.51 1.97
CA LEU A 66 -5.88 4.68 2.07
C LEU A 66 -5.25 4.86 3.45
N GLU A 67 -4.80 3.78 4.06
CA GLU A 67 -4.10 3.84 5.33
C GLU A 67 -2.91 2.89 5.30
N VAL A 68 -1.79 3.34 5.85
CA VAL A 68 -0.61 2.51 6.04
C VAL A 68 -0.16 2.69 7.48
N SER A 69 0.06 1.58 8.16
CA SER A 69 0.55 1.60 9.53
C SER A 69 1.69 0.58 9.68
N SER A 70 2.56 0.82 10.64
CA SER A 70 3.58 -0.16 11.02
C SER A 70 3.08 -0.98 12.20
N SER A 71 3.50 -2.20 12.27
CA SER A 71 3.09 -3.10 13.34
C SER A 71 4.29 -3.72 14.05
#